data_35c1098611fe3c575a91f3870b608a00
#
_entry.id   35c1098611fe3c575a91f3870b608a00
#
_cell.length_a   1.000
_cell.length_b   1.000
_cell.length_c   1.000
_cell.angle_alpha   90.00
_cell.angle_beta   90.00
_cell.angle_gamma   90.00
#
_symmetry.space_group_name_H-M   'P 1'
#
loop_
_entity.id
_entity.type
_entity.pdbx_description
1 polymer ?
#
loop_
_entity_poly.entity_id
_entity_poly.type
_entity_poly.pdbx_seq_one_letter_code
_entity_poly.pdbx_strand_id
1 'polypeptide(L)'
;MKTIQKLILLSSILLLSINSYAQKFAYVDTDYILTKVPEFVQAEEKINEFSKQWQSEIEAAYQDVEQMYRTYQSEQVLLTSEMKTKREESIIEKEKSVQALQQKYFGTQGELYKKRQDLIKPIQDRIFDAVQQLAATNKYSIIFDASSDLIMLYSNPDLDKSDKVLELMGY
;
A
#
# COMPACT_ATOMS: atom_id res chain seq x y z
N MET A 1 -63.10 -30.57 13.09
CA MET A 1 -62.48 -29.24 13.42
C MET A 1 -61.04 -29.38 13.90
N LYS A 2 -60.72 -30.23 14.87
CA LYS A 2 -59.34 -30.38 15.43
C LYS A 2 -58.30 -30.86 14.44
N THR A 3 -58.67 -31.72 13.43
CA THR A 3 -57.76 -32.20 12.39
C THR A 3 -57.38 -31.11 11.36
N ILE A 4 -58.35 -30.27 10.98
CA ILE A 4 -58.13 -29.15 10.06
C ILE A 4 -57.23 -28.08 10.73
N GLN A 5 -57.43 -27.78 12.00
CA GLN A 5 -56.58 -26.88 12.75
C GLN A 5 -55.12 -27.37 12.89
N LYS A 6 -54.92 -28.66 13.06
CA LYS A 6 -53.58 -29.29 13.07
C LYS A 6 -52.89 -29.20 11.71
N LEU A 7 -53.67 -29.38 10.60
CA LEU A 7 -53.14 -29.27 9.25
C LEU A 7 -52.73 -27.85 8.90
N ILE A 8 -53.51 -26.86 9.30
CA ILE A 8 -53.20 -25.44 9.13
C ILE A 8 -51.95 -25.05 9.95
N LEU A 9 -51.84 -25.53 11.17
CA LEU A 9 -50.68 -25.29 12.03
C LEU A 9 -49.39 -25.89 11.46
N LEU A 10 -49.47 -27.14 10.91
CA LEU A 10 -48.35 -27.81 10.28
C LEU A 10 -47.92 -27.10 8.97
N SER A 11 -48.88 -26.63 8.17
CA SER A 11 -48.60 -25.83 6.96
C SER A 11 -47.96 -24.48 7.29
N SER A 12 -48.37 -23.85 8.38
CA SER A 12 -47.80 -22.56 8.82
C SER A 12 -46.31 -22.73 9.28
N ILE A 13 -45.97 -23.82 9.96
CA ILE A 13 -44.60 -24.13 10.38
C ILE A 13 -43.72 -24.44 9.17
N LEU A 14 -44.24 -25.11 8.15
CA LEU A 14 -43.50 -25.44 6.93
C LEU A 14 -43.18 -24.18 6.09
N LEU A 15 -44.06 -23.16 6.11
CA LEU A 15 -43.86 -21.89 5.41
C LEU A 15 -42.82 -20.96 6.10
N LEU A 16 -42.58 -21.12 7.37
CA LEU A 16 -41.59 -20.33 8.14
C LEU A 16 -40.14 -20.77 7.92
N SER A 17 -39.91 -21.97 7.37
CA SER A 17 -38.56 -22.54 7.16
C SER A 17 -37.87 -22.12 5.86
N ILE A 18 -38.48 -21.30 5.00
CA ILE A 18 -38.00 -21.11 3.62
C ILE A 18 -37.04 -19.93 3.47
N ASN A 19 -36.79 -19.11 4.50
CA ASN A 19 -35.99 -17.91 4.36
C ASN A 19 -34.71 -17.88 5.22
N SER A 20 -34.04 -19.01 5.40
CA SER A 20 -32.71 -18.99 5.98
C SER A 20 -31.66 -18.66 4.91
N TYR A 21 -31.51 -17.39 4.57
CA TYR A 21 -30.33 -16.96 3.85
C TYR A 21 -29.12 -17.12 4.76
N ALA A 22 -28.41 -18.23 4.63
CA ALA A 22 -27.12 -18.37 5.28
C ALA A 22 -26.20 -17.25 4.77
N GLN A 23 -25.76 -16.38 5.65
CA GLN A 23 -24.76 -15.36 5.31
C GLN A 23 -23.49 -16.08 4.87
N LYS A 24 -23.04 -15.78 3.66
CA LYS A 24 -21.80 -16.32 3.13
C LYS A 24 -20.66 -15.37 3.42
N PHE A 25 -19.60 -15.92 3.99
CA PHE A 25 -18.36 -15.23 4.26
C PHE A 25 -17.24 -15.84 3.42
N ALA A 26 -16.26 -15.05 3.10
CA ALA A 26 -15.02 -15.49 2.48
C ALA A 26 -13.86 -14.63 3.02
N TYR A 27 -12.65 -15.01 2.72
CA TYR A 27 -11.49 -14.14 2.88
C TYR A 27 -10.59 -14.23 1.64
N VAL A 28 -9.77 -13.23 1.46
CA VAL A 28 -8.69 -13.15 0.49
C VAL A 28 -7.43 -12.70 1.21
N ASP A 29 -6.28 -13.03 0.67
CA ASP A 29 -4.98 -12.52 1.09
C ASP A 29 -4.49 -11.57 -0.03
N THR A 30 -4.62 -10.25 0.20
CA THR A 30 -4.24 -9.27 -0.82
C THR A 30 -2.73 -9.22 -1.01
N ASP A 31 -1.90 -9.51 -0.01
CA ASP A 31 -0.45 -9.60 -0.16
C ASP A 31 -0.07 -10.79 -1.05
N TYR A 32 -0.68 -11.97 -0.82
CA TYR A 32 -0.50 -13.11 -1.69
C TYR A 32 -0.89 -12.79 -3.13
N ILE A 33 -2.06 -12.18 -3.35
CA ILE A 33 -2.54 -11.79 -4.67
C ILE A 33 -1.54 -10.86 -5.35
N LEU A 34 -1.06 -9.81 -4.66
CA LEU A 34 -0.10 -8.85 -5.18
C LEU A 34 1.20 -9.54 -5.63
N THR A 35 1.70 -10.52 -4.87
CA THR A 35 2.92 -11.27 -5.26
C THR A 35 2.76 -12.07 -6.55
N LYS A 36 1.52 -12.41 -6.94
CA LYS A 36 1.21 -13.16 -8.16
C LYS A 36 0.94 -12.26 -9.38
N VAL A 37 0.78 -10.96 -9.17
CA VAL A 37 0.52 -9.99 -10.25
C VAL A 37 1.85 -9.45 -10.79
N PRO A 38 2.24 -9.80 -12.03
CA PRO A 38 3.56 -9.41 -12.58
C PRO A 38 3.76 -7.89 -12.64
N GLU A 39 2.69 -7.13 -12.90
CA GLU A 39 2.75 -5.66 -12.94
C GLU A 39 3.08 -5.06 -11.58
N PHE A 40 2.66 -5.70 -10.48
CA PHE A 40 3.03 -5.27 -9.14
C PHE A 40 4.52 -5.47 -8.88
N VAL A 41 5.07 -6.64 -9.24
CA VAL A 41 6.50 -6.92 -9.10
C VAL A 41 7.33 -5.90 -9.88
N GLN A 42 6.95 -5.63 -11.14
CA GLN A 42 7.63 -4.61 -11.96
C GLN A 42 7.49 -3.19 -11.39
N ALA A 43 6.34 -2.86 -10.81
CA ALA A 43 6.11 -1.57 -10.16
C ALA A 43 7.02 -1.40 -8.94
N GLU A 44 7.11 -2.43 -8.08
CA GLU A 44 8.02 -2.42 -6.92
C GLU A 44 9.49 -2.31 -7.33
N GLU A 45 9.91 -3.02 -8.39
CA GLU A 45 11.28 -2.89 -8.93
C GLU A 45 11.57 -1.45 -9.36
N LYS A 46 10.67 -0.81 -10.12
CA LYS A 46 10.81 0.60 -10.53
C LYS A 46 10.87 1.56 -9.34
N ILE A 47 10.01 1.35 -8.34
CA ILE A 47 10.01 2.17 -7.12
C ILE A 47 11.34 2.05 -6.38
N ASN A 48 11.88 0.83 -6.29
CA ASN A 48 13.19 0.58 -5.68
C ASN A 48 14.34 1.22 -6.49
N GLU A 49 14.27 1.23 -7.82
CA GLU A 49 15.24 1.93 -8.67
C GLU A 49 15.21 3.44 -8.42
N PHE A 50 14.03 4.07 -8.43
CA PHE A 50 13.90 5.50 -8.09
C PHE A 50 14.43 5.79 -6.69
N SER A 51 14.08 4.97 -5.71
CA SER A 51 14.56 5.15 -4.33
C SER A 51 16.08 5.13 -4.25
N LYS A 52 16.74 4.14 -4.89
CA LYS A 52 18.20 4.04 -4.93
C LYS A 52 18.85 5.24 -5.64
N GLN A 53 18.27 5.65 -6.78
CA GLN A 53 18.77 6.80 -7.52
C GLN A 53 18.72 8.08 -6.67
N TRP A 54 17.58 8.35 -6.02
CA TRP A 54 17.42 9.54 -5.18
C TRP A 54 18.25 9.51 -3.91
N GLN A 55 18.44 8.33 -3.31
CA GLN A 55 19.37 8.15 -2.19
C GLN A 55 20.79 8.49 -2.61
N SER A 56 21.25 8.03 -3.78
CA SER A 56 22.57 8.34 -4.31
C SER A 56 22.75 9.84 -4.61
N GLU A 57 21.72 10.50 -5.12
CA GLU A 57 21.74 11.95 -5.36
C GLU A 57 21.86 12.75 -4.06
N ILE A 58 21.11 12.36 -3.03
CA ILE A 58 21.18 12.99 -1.70
C ILE A 58 22.55 12.75 -1.08
N GLU A 59 23.08 11.52 -1.18
CA GLU A 59 24.41 11.19 -0.65
C GLU A 59 25.50 12.03 -1.32
N ALA A 60 25.47 12.16 -2.64
CA ALA A 60 26.40 13.03 -3.37
C ALA A 60 26.29 14.51 -2.91
N ALA A 61 25.06 14.99 -2.68
CA ALA A 61 24.85 16.35 -2.18
C ALA A 61 25.38 16.55 -0.74
N TYR A 62 25.29 15.53 0.12
CA TYR A 62 25.91 15.55 1.45
C TYR A 62 27.44 15.55 1.38
N GLN A 63 28.03 14.77 0.46
CA GLN A 63 29.48 14.78 0.23
C GLN A 63 29.98 16.15 -0.23
N ASP A 64 29.22 16.86 -1.08
CA ASP A 64 29.53 18.26 -1.45
C ASP A 64 29.57 19.17 -0.21
N VAL A 65 28.57 19.07 0.67
CA VAL A 65 28.54 19.85 1.92
C VAL A 65 29.76 19.55 2.78
N GLU A 66 30.11 18.28 2.97
CA GLU A 66 31.28 17.87 3.73
C GLU A 66 32.57 18.44 3.12
N GLN A 67 32.70 18.42 1.80
CA GLN A 67 33.86 18.99 1.12
C GLN A 67 33.93 20.51 1.31
N MET A 68 32.78 21.21 1.25
CA MET A 68 32.73 22.66 1.52
C MET A 68 33.21 22.97 2.97
N TYR A 69 32.80 22.17 3.95
CA TYR A 69 33.26 22.28 5.32
C TYR A 69 34.77 22.05 5.46
N ARG A 70 35.28 20.98 4.89
CA ARG A 70 36.73 20.67 4.93
C ARG A 70 37.55 21.78 4.29
N THR A 71 37.09 22.30 3.15
CA THR A 71 37.75 23.42 2.48
C THR A 71 37.74 24.68 3.36
N TYR A 72 36.58 25.00 3.94
CA TYR A 72 36.46 26.13 4.86
C TYR A 72 37.41 26.00 6.07
N GLN A 73 37.45 24.84 6.71
CA GLN A 73 38.36 24.58 7.84
C GLN A 73 39.84 24.78 7.49
N SER A 74 40.26 24.35 6.30
CA SER A 74 41.65 24.47 5.85
C SER A 74 42.04 25.93 5.47
N GLU A 75 41.08 26.70 4.94
CA GLU A 75 41.29 28.05 4.45
C GLU A 75 41.01 29.15 5.50
N GLN A 76 40.25 28.85 6.58
CA GLN A 76 39.68 29.84 7.50
C GLN A 76 40.72 30.84 8.11
N VAL A 77 41.98 30.39 8.28
CA VAL A 77 43.06 31.22 8.84
C VAL A 77 43.53 32.30 7.85
N LEU A 78 43.28 32.10 6.57
CA LEU A 78 43.65 32.98 5.47
C LEU A 78 42.53 33.95 5.08
N LEU A 79 41.29 33.66 5.53
CA LEU A 79 40.09 34.42 5.14
C LEU A 79 39.90 35.67 6.02
N THR A 80 39.44 36.75 5.36
CA THR A 80 38.92 37.94 6.08
C THR A 80 37.58 37.58 6.75
N SER A 81 37.15 38.42 7.71
CA SER A 81 35.86 38.22 8.40
C SER A 81 34.67 38.15 7.40
N GLU A 82 34.66 39.01 6.41
CA GLU A 82 33.62 39.03 5.38
C GLU A 82 33.63 37.74 4.54
N MET A 83 34.81 37.25 4.15
CA MET A 83 34.94 36.01 3.41
C MET A 83 34.50 34.79 4.23
N LYS A 84 34.78 34.77 5.54
CA LYS A 84 34.30 33.71 6.44
C LYS A 84 32.77 33.68 6.47
N THR A 85 32.13 34.82 6.70
CA THR A 85 30.66 34.91 6.71
C THR A 85 30.06 34.40 5.40
N LYS A 86 30.58 34.80 4.25
CA LYS A 86 30.11 34.34 2.95
C LYS A 86 30.27 32.83 2.78
N ARG A 87 31.36 32.24 3.25
CA ARG A 87 31.57 30.79 3.19
C ARG A 87 30.59 30.03 4.07
N GLU A 88 30.40 30.51 5.31
CA GLU A 88 29.44 29.91 6.25
C GLU A 88 28.01 29.99 5.73
N GLU A 89 27.60 31.16 5.20
CA GLU A 89 26.29 31.31 4.55
C GLU A 89 26.10 30.33 3.38
N SER A 90 27.12 30.16 2.53
CA SER A 90 27.11 29.25 1.38
C SER A 90 26.96 27.79 1.81
N ILE A 91 27.63 27.38 2.90
CA ILE A 91 27.51 26.04 3.46
C ILE A 91 26.09 25.82 4.00
N ILE A 92 25.57 26.77 4.78
CA ILE A 92 24.21 26.72 5.34
C ILE A 92 23.16 26.63 4.22
N GLU A 93 23.35 27.41 3.15
CA GLU A 93 22.44 27.34 1.98
C GLU A 93 22.50 25.97 1.30
N LYS A 94 23.69 25.39 1.13
CA LYS A 94 23.85 24.05 0.57
C LYS A 94 23.20 22.99 1.45
N GLU A 95 23.39 23.05 2.79
CA GLU A 95 22.72 22.14 3.74
C GLU A 95 21.19 22.22 3.62
N LYS A 96 20.64 23.43 3.58
CA LYS A 96 19.19 23.63 3.37
C LYS A 96 18.72 23.02 2.05
N SER A 97 19.53 23.15 0.99
CA SER A 97 19.19 22.56 -0.31
C SER A 97 19.16 21.03 -0.25
N VAL A 98 20.06 20.39 0.50
CA VAL A 98 20.08 18.94 0.70
C VAL A 98 18.86 18.48 1.51
N GLN A 99 18.49 19.21 2.57
CA GLN A 99 17.27 18.92 3.34
C GLN A 99 16.01 19.06 2.47
N ALA A 100 15.96 20.10 1.63
CA ALA A 100 14.85 20.28 0.69
C ALA A 100 14.78 19.15 -0.34
N LEU A 101 15.93 18.66 -0.82
CA LEU A 101 16.00 17.53 -1.75
C LEU A 101 15.49 16.24 -1.09
N GLN A 102 15.89 15.98 0.14
CA GLN A 102 15.42 14.84 0.94
C GLN A 102 13.90 14.91 1.14
N GLN A 103 13.38 16.09 1.51
CA GLN A 103 11.93 16.28 1.68
C GLN A 103 11.18 16.13 0.36
N LYS A 104 11.74 16.63 -0.74
CA LYS A 104 11.18 16.48 -2.09
C LYS A 104 11.00 15.00 -2.47
N TYR A 105 12.02 14.17 -2.23
CA TYR A 105 11.99 12.76 -2.64
C TYR A 105 11.29 11.87 -1.64
N PHE A 106 11.58 12.01 -0.34
CA PHE A 106 11.15 11.07 0.70
C PHE A 106 10.19 11.69 1.73
N GLY A 107 9.75 12.92 1.53
CA GLY A 107 8.72 13.53 2.38
C GLY A 107 7.38 12.80 2.28
N THR A 108 6.47 13.06 3.22
CA THR A 108 5.15 12.39 3.31
C THR A 108 4.30 12.45 2.03
N GLN A 109 4.50 13.49 1.20
CA GLN A 109 3.91 13.65 -0.12
C GLN A 109 4.98 13.84 -1.20
N GLY A 110 6.18 13.30 -0.97
CA GLY A 110 7.32 13.39 -1.86
C GLY A 110 7.15 12.56 -3.14
N GLU A 111 8.17 12.61 -3.98
CA GLU A 111 8.14 11.94 -5.28
C GLU A 111 8.00 10.41 -5.14
N LEU A 112 8.59 9.80 -4.09
CA LEU A 112 8.46 8.36 -3.84
C LEU A 112 7.00 7.97 -3.54
N TYR A 113 6.32 8.77 -2.72
CA TYR A 113 4.90 8.57 -2.43
C TYR A 113 4.06 8.67 -3.71
N LYS A 114 4.30 9.70 -4.54
CA LYS A 114 3.58 9.87 -5.82
C LYS A 114 3.82 8.69 -6.75
N LYS A 115 5.08 8.24 -6.88
CA LYS A 115 5.40 7.06 -7.71
C LYS A 115 4.68 5.79 -7.23
N ARG A 116 4.56 5.59 -5.90
CA ARG A 116 3.76 4.49 -5.35
C ARG A 116 2.29 4.63 -5.71
N GLN A 117 1.71 5.82 -5.56
CA GLN A 117 0.32 6.06 -5.93
C GLN A 117 0.08 5.79 -7.43
N ASP A 118 0.97 6.27 -8.29
CA ASP A 118 0.81 6.13 -9.74
C ASP A 118 0.95 4.67 -10.23
N LEU A 119 1.84 3.90 -9.61
CA LEU A 119 2.19 2.56 -10.07
C LEU A 119 1.42 1.44 -9.34
N ILE A 120 1.18 1.58 -8.05
CA ILE A 120 0.57 0.52 -7.22
C ILE A 120 -0.94 0.68 -7.14
N LYS A 121 -1.44 1.92 -6.97
CA LYS A 121 -2.88 2.14 -6.79
C LYS A 121 -3.73 1.53 -7.90
N PRO A 122 -3.41 1.66 -9.20
CA PRO A 122 -4.22 1.04 -10.25
C PRO A 122 -4.33 -0.50 -10.13
N ILE A 123 -3.28 -1.15 -9.61
CA ILE A 123 -3.26 -2.59 -9.39
C ILE A 123 -4.18 -2.96 -8.21
N GLN A 124 -4.09 -2.20 -7.12
CA GLN A 124 -4.98 -2.36 -5.96
C GLN A 124 -6.45 -2.14 -6.35
N ASP A 125 -6.74 -1.13 -7.18
CA ASP A 125 -8.09 -0.86 -7.67
C ASP A 125 -8.62 -2.06 -8.48
N ARG A 126 -7.81 -2.69 -9.34
CA ARG A 126 -8.18 -3.91 -10.08
C ARG A 126 -8.47 -5.10 -9.15
N ILE A 127 -7.67 -5.29 -8.09
CA ILE A 127 -7.92 -6.32 -7.08
C ILE A 127 -9.27 -6.06 -6.41
N PHE A 128 -9.52 -4.82 -6.00
CA PHE A 128 -10.77 -4.43 -5.35
C PHE A 128 -11.98 -4.69 -6.25
N ASP A 129 -11.90 -4.33 -7.53
CA ASP A 129 -12.96 -4.59 -8.51
C ASP A 129 -13.22 -6.10 -8.67
N ALA A 130 -12.17 -6.91 -8.75
CA ALA A 130 -12.29 -8.37 -8.82
C ALA A 130 -12.93 -8.97 -7.55
N VAL A 131 -12.57 -8.46 -6.37
CA VAL A 131 -13.19 -8.87 -5.09
C VAL A 131 -14.67 -8.49 -5.07
N GLN A 132 -15.05 -7.30 -5.53
CA GLN A 132 -16.45 -6.89 -5.63
C GLN A 132 -17.24 -7.80 -6.60
N GLN A 133 -16.66 -8.09 -7.76
CA GLN A 133 -17.27 -9.01 -8.73
C GLN A 133 -17.46 -10.40 -8.12
N LEU A 134 -16.46 -10.92 -7.41
CA LEU A 134 -16.53 -12.19 -6.70
C LEU A 134 -17.65 -12.19 -5.66
N ALA A 135 -17.74 -11.11 -4.85
CA ALA A 135 -18.78 -10.96 -3.83
C ALA A 135 -20.18 -10.96 -4.44
N ALA A 136 -20.39 -10.18 -5.50
CA ALA A 136 -21.68 -10.08 -6.17
C ALA A 136 -22.10 -11.43 -6.80
N THR A 137 -21.19 -12.09 -7.52
CA THR A 137 -21.47 -13.36 -8.23
C THR A 137 -21.81 -14.48 -7.26
N ASN A 138 -21.09 -14.59 -6.14
CA ASN A 138 -21.25 -15.68 -5.17
C ASN A 138 -22.17 -15.34 -4.01
N LYS A 139 -22.69 -14.10 -3.97
CA LYS A 139 -23.55 -13.59 -2.90
C LYS A 139 -22.88 -13.67 -1.52
N TYR A 140 -21.59 -13.29 -1.47
CA TYR A 140 -20.90 -13.11 -0.20
C TYR A 140 -21.41 -11.84 0.47
N SER A 141 -21.71 -11.92 1.77
CA SER A 141 -22.11 -10.78 2.58
C SER A 141 -20.92 -9.96 3.04
N ILE A 142 -19.79 -10.64 3.29
CA ILE A 142 -18.52 -10.02 3.72
C ILE A 142 -17.38 -10.85 3.14
N ILE A 143 -16.35 -10.16 2.66
CA ILE A 143 -15.03 -10.73 2.34
C ILE A 143 -14.01 -10.01 3.21
N PHE A 144 -13.26 -10.76 3.99
CA PHE A 144 -12.19 -10.24 4.84
C PHE A 144 -10.87 -10.25 4.07
N ASP A 145 -9.97 -9.32 4.44
CA ASP A 145 -8.60 -9.36 3.97
C ASP A 145 -7.70 -9.96 5.05
N ALA A 146 -7.09 -11.10 4.75
CA ALA A 146 -6.22 -11.82 5.68
C ALA A 146 -4.85 -11.15 5.85
N SER A 147 -4.42 -10.30 4.91
CA SER A 147 -3.18 -9.54 4.99
C SER A 147 -3.31 -8.28 5.87
N SER A 148 -4.54 -7.92 6.26
CA SER A 148 -4.79 -6.78 7.13
C SER A 148 -4.45 -7.10 8.60
N ASP A 149 -4.41 -6.07 9.46
CA ASP A 149 -4.21 -6.22 10.92
C ASP A 149 -5.36 -6.99 11.64
N LEU A 150 -6.29 -7.56 10.87
CA LEU A 150 -7.38 -8.38 11.40
C LEU A 150 -6.84 -9.71 11.94
N ILE A 151 -6.96 -9.92 13.25
CA ILE A 151 -6.53 -11.16 13.89
C ILE A 151 -7.56 -12.25 13.60
N MET A 152 -7.27 -13.13 12.65
CA MET A 152 -8.01 -14.38 12.45
C MET A 152 -7.31 -15.52 13.17
N LEU A 153 -7.94 -16.03 14.25
CA LEU A 153 -7.38 -17.18 14.98
C LEU A 153 -7.53 -18.50 14.24
N TYR A 154 -8.53 -18.62 13.38
CA TYR A 154 -8.80 -19.78 12.55
C TYR A 154 -9.62 -19.37 11.32
N SER A 155 -9.28 -19.92 10.18
CA SER A 155 -10.08 -19.84 8.95
C SER A 155 -10.11 -21.20 8.27
N ASN A 156 -11.29 -21.58 7.74
CA ASN A 156 -11.37 -22.76 6.88
C ASN A 156 -10.72 -22.42 5.52
N PRO A 157 -9.73 -23.20 5.04
CA PRO A 157 -9.11 -22.98 3.73
C PRO A 157 -10.10 -22.91 2.55
N ASP A 158 -11.24 -23.59 2.64
CA ASP A 158 -12.29 -23.53 1.62
C ASP A 158 -12.91 -22.13 1.46
N LEU A 159 -12.75 -21.26 2.46
CA LEU A 159 -13.22 -19.87 2.43
C LEU A 159 -12.19 -18.91 1.83
N ASP A 160 -10.96 -19.37 1.59
CA ASP A 160 -9.97 -18.63 0.82
C ASP A 160 -10.40 -18.48 -0.63
N LYS A 161 -10.43 -17.27 -1.12
CA LYS A 161 -10.81 -16.94 -2.49
C LYS A 161 -9.76 -16.16 -3.24
N SER A 162 -8.53 -16.13 -2.72
CA SER A 162 -7.41 -15.40 -3.32
C SER A 162 -7.15 -15.82 -4.77
N ASP A 163 -7.10 -17.14 -5.04
CA ASP A 163 -6.91 -17.66 -6.40
C ASP A 163 -8.09 -17.32 -7.32
N LYS A 164 -9.31 -17.26 -6.77
CA LYS A 164 -10.48 -16.85 -7.57
C LYS A 164 -10.43 -15.37 -7.96
N VAL A 165 -9.86 -14.52 -7.12
CA VAL A 165 -9.60 -13.13 -7.47
C VAL A 165 -8.56 -13.04 -8.57
N LEU A 166 -7.47 -13.83 -8.50
CA LEU A 166 -6.46 -13.91 -9.56
C LEU A 166 -7.06 -14.36 -10.89
N GLU A 167 -7.88 -15.42 -10.89
CA GLU A 167 -8.60 -15.87 -12.09
C GLU A 167 -9.47 -14.76 -12.71
N LEU A 168 -10.20 -13.99 -11.88
CA LEU A 168 -11.03 -12.87 -12.37
C LEU A 168 -10.18 -11.71 -12.93
N MET A 169 -8.96 -11.55 -12.45
CA MET A 169 -8.00 -10.58 -12.97
C MET A 169 -7.28 -11.07 -14.24
N GLY A 170 -7.41 -12.37 -14.59
CA GLY A 170 -6.80 -12.97 -15.77
C GLY A 170 -5.41 -13.60 -15.54
N TYR A 171 -5.12 -14.00 -14.29
CA TYR A 171 -3.88 -14.67 -13.89
C TYR A 171 -4.10 -16.13 -13.50
#